data_687a44fe06808ea2a9d89b8e958dd5a5
#
_entry.id   687a44fe06808ea2a9d89b8e958dd5a5
#
_cell.length_a   1.000
_cell.length_b   1.000
_cell.length_c   1.000
_cell.angle_alpha   90.00
_cell.angle_beta   90.00
_cell.angle_gamma   90.00
#
_symmetry.space_group_name_H-M   'P 1'
#
loop_
_entity.id
_entity.type
_entity.pdbx_description
1 polymer ?
#
loop_
_entity_poly.entity_id
_entity_poly.type
_entity_poly.pdbx_seq_one_letter_code
_entity_poly.pdbx_strand_id
1 'polypeptide(L)'
;MDRVFVTGASGFVGSAVARALAAAGNRVCALVRSTSRRDNLDLAHLEVIEGDMRDAAAVARGAAGARYVFHVAADYRLWAPDPAEIIRNNTEGTRAVLRAALDAKVERMVYTSSVATLAPGAGGAPGDESRPQREDLAIGAYKCSKVLAERLVLAMVADEGLPAVIVNPSTPIGPGDVRPTPTGRMIVEAASGRMPAFVDTGLNLVHVDDVATGHLLALRRGRIGERYILGGENLTLAEILAMVAGLMGRRPPHIRLPRAAVLPVAYAAEGIARVTGREPFVTLDGLRMAKDHMFFTSAKAARELGFAARPVLAAMADAIAFFRARGMIREGARPRRIAP
;
A
#
# COMPACT_ATOMS: atom_id res chain seq x y z
N MET A 1 4.56 -17.36 -23.05
CA MET A 1 4.87 -16.01 -22.52
C MET A 1 3.60 -15.20 -22.62
N ASP A 2 2.91 -15.01 -21.47
CA ASP A 2 1.62 -14.33 -21.48
C ASP A 2 1.79 -12.81 -21.46
N ARG A 3 0.94 -12.09 -22.19
CA ARG A 3 0.87 -10.63 -22.09
C ARG A 3 0.05 -10.26 -20.86
N VAL A 4 0.63 -9.44 -19.99
CA VAL A 4 0.02 -9.00 -18.74
C VAL A 4 -0.04 -7.49 -18.70
N PHE A 5 -1.22 -6.93 -18.50
CA PHE A 5 -1.40 -5.50 -18.33
C PHE A 5 -1.36 -5.11 -16.85
N VAL A 6 -0.52 -4.14 -16.50
CA VAL A 6 -0.33 -3.68 -15.12
C VAL A 6 -0.55 -2.18 -15.02
N THR A 7 -1.48 -1.75 -14.18
CA THR A 7 -1.58 -0.34 -13.80
C THR A 7 -0.84 -0.10 -12.49
N GLY A 8 -0.26 1.09 -12.32
CA GLY A 8 0.47 1.44 -11.11
C GLY A 8 1.90 0.90 -11.02
N ALA A 9 2.46 0.38 -12.12
CA ALA A 9 3.81 -0.21 -12.17
C ALA A 9 4.94 0.77 -11.76
N SER A 10 4.75 2.07 -11.84
CA SER A 10 5.71 3.08 -11.36
C SER A 10 5.66 3.30 -9.84
N GLY A 11 4.63 2.80 -9.16
CA GLY A 11 4.45 2.91 -7.71
C GLY A 11 5.22 1.86 -6.93
N PHE A 12 5.18 1.95 -5.60
CA PHE A 12 5.89 1.05 -4.68
C PHE A 12 5.48 -0.42 -4.85
N VAL A 13 4.23 -0.76 -4.59
CA VAL A 13 3.71 -2.13 -4.73
C VAL A 13 3.68 -2.56 -6.20
N GLY A 14 3.19 -1.68 -7.09
CA GLY A 14 3.04 -2.03 -8.49
C GLY A 14 4.36 -2.34 -9.20
N SER A 15 5.46 -1.69 -8.82
CA SER A 15 6.78 -2.01 -9.37
C SER A 15 7.29 -3.38 -8.91
N ALA A 16 7.03 -3.76 -7.66
CA ALA A 16 7.36 -5.09 -7.16
C ALA A 16 6.55 -6.17 -7.88
N VAL A 17 5.25 -5.94 -8.10
CA VAL A 17 4.38 -6.84 -8.89
C VAL A 17 4.87 -6.95 -10.33
N ALA A 18 5.20 -5.83 -10.99
CA ALA A 18 5.69 -5.84 -12.37
C ALA A 18 7.01 -6.61 -12.50
N ARG A 19 7.96 -6.40 -11.57
CA ARG A 19 9.22 -7.18 -11.53
C ARG A 19 8.96 -8.68 -11.33
N ALA A 20 8.09 -9.04 -10.38
CA ALA A 20 7.76 -10.44 -10.12
C ALA A 20 7.10 -11.11 -11.33
N LEU A 21 6.23 -10.40 -12.07
CA LEU A 21 5.62 -10.88 -13.30
C LEU A 21 6.64 -11.07 -14.41
N ALA A 22 7.54 -10.11 -14.63
CA ALA A 22 8.62 -10.21 -15.60
C ALA A 22 9.57 -11.38 -15.27
N ALA A 23 9.98 -11.51 -14.01
CA ALA A 23 10.81 -12.63 -13.53
C ALA A 23 10.13 -14.00 -13.71
N ALA A 24 8.79 -14.04 -13.67
CA ALA A 24 8.00 -15.24 -13.96
C ALA A 24 7.83 -15.52 -15.47
N GLY A 25 8.53 -14.76 -16.33
CA GLY A 25 8.53 -14.97 -17.81
C GLY A 25 7.35 -14.34 -18.53
N ASN A 26 6.61 -13.41 -17.94
CA ASN A 26 5.52 -12.72 -18.60
C ASN A 26 6.01 -11.48 -19.37
N ARG A 27 5.32 -11.16 -20.48
CA ARG A 27 5.47 -9.88 -21.18
C ARG A 27 4.59 -8.84 -20.49
N VAL A 28 5.22 -7.95 -19.72
CA VAL A 28 4.50 -6.96 -18.90
C VAL A 28 4.31 -5.66 -19.67
N CYS A 29 3.06 -5.24 -19.84
CA CYS A 29 2.65 -3.95 -20.38
C CYS A 29 2.19 -3.05 -19.22
N ALA A 30 2.88 -1.93 -18.99
CA ALA A 30 2.66 -1.03 -17.86
C ALA A 30 1.98 0.27 -18.30
N LEU A 31 0.85 0.64 -17.67
CA LEU A 31 0.26 1.98 -17.82
C LEU A 31 0.97 2.95 -16.87
N VAL A 32 1.56 4.00 -17.42
CA VAL A 32 2.37 4.97 -16.69
C VAL A 32 2.00 6.38 -17.10
N ARG A 33 1.70 7.26 -16.15
CA ARG A 33 1.41 8.68 -16.47
C ARG A 33 2.70 9.39 -16.90
N SER A 34 2.58 10.35 -17.83
CA SER A 34 3.72 11.20 -18.25
C SER A 34 4.43 11.87 -17.08
N THR A 35 3.68 12.25 -16.05
CA THR A 35 4.20 12.90 -14.84
C THR A 35 4.77 11.93 -13.79
N SER A 36 4.65 10.62 -14.00
CA SER A 36 5.14 9.63 -13.04
C SER A 36 6.67 9.52 -13.11
N ARG A 37 7.27 9.40 -11.93
CA ARG A 37 8.69 9.03 -11.83
C ARG A 37 8.88 7.63 -12.37
N ARG A 38 10.00 7.40 -13.03
CA ARG A 38 10.33 6.10 -13.65
C ARG A 38 11.42 5.35 -12.91
N ASP A 39 11.83 5.83 -11.71
CA ASP A 39 12.92 5.22 -10.91
C ASP A 39 12.69 3.74 -10.55
N ASN A 40 11.43 3.31 -10.49
CA ASN A 40 11.06 1.93 -10.17
C ASN A 40 10.79 1.06 -11.40
N LEU A 41 10.86 1.63 -12.61
CA LEU A 41 10.55 0.91 -13.83
C LEU A 41 11.82 0.31 -14.42
N ASP A 42 11.81 -1.00 -14.62
CA ASP A 42 12.82 -1.68 -15.44
C ASP A 42 12.39 -1.62 -16.92
N LEU A 43 12.73 -0.52 -17.57
CA LEU A 43 12.34 -0.22 -18.96
C LEU A 43 12.88 -1.24 -19.97
N ALA A 44 13.90 -2.02 -19.61
CA ALA A 44 14.44 -3.06 -20.48
C ALA A 44 13.49 -4.27 -20.59
N HIS A 45 12.63 -4.48 -19.60
CA HIS A 45 11.75 -5.65 -19.48
C HIS A 45 10.25 -5.31 -19.49
N LEU A 46 9.91 -4.03 -19.68
CA LEU A 46 8.52 -3.57 -19.65
C LEU A 46 8.15 -2.82 -20.93
N GLU A 47 7.01 -3.18 -21.53
CA GLU A 47 6.32 -2.35 -22.50
C GLU A 47 5.59 -1.23 -21.76
N VAL A 48 5.83 0.04 -22.10
CA VAL A 48 5.19 1.19 -21.44
C VAL A 48 4.15 1.82 -22.35
N ILE A 49 2.92 1.92 -21.84
CA ILE A 49 1.86 2.75 -22.43
C ILE A 49 1.72 4.00 -21.56
N GLU A 50 1.88 5.17 -22.17
CA GLU A 50 1.64 6.41 -21.47
C GLU A 50 0.14 6.73 -21.42
N GLY A 51 -0.35 7.04 -20.21
CA GLY A 51 -1.75 7.38 -19.97
C GLY A 51 -2.14 7.37 -18.51
N ASP A 52 -3.28 7.96 -18.19
CA ASP A 52 -3.92 7.91 -16.88
C ASP A 52 -4.92 6.74 -16.83
N MET A 53 -5.14 6.13 -15.67
CA MET A 53 -6.11 5.04 -15.52
C MET A 53 -7.57 5.48 -15.76
N ARG A 54 -7.85 6.78 -15.79
CA ARG A 54 -9.15 7.36 -16.15
C ARG A 54 -9.30 7.60 -17.65
N ASP A 55 -8.21 7.53 -18.41
CA ASP A 55 -8.25 7.58 -19.87
C ASP A 55 -8.63 6.19 -20.41
N ALA A 56 -9.91 6.02 -20.75
CA ALA A 56 -10.45 4.75 -21.24
C ALA A 56 -9.70 4.25 -22.50
N ALA A 57 -9.25 5.16 -23.38
CA ALA A 57 -8.53 4.76 -24.60
C ALA A 57 -7.12 4.24 -24.25
N ALA A 58 -6.39 4.88 -23.35
CA ALA A 58 -5.09 4.39 -22.90
C ALA A 58 -5.21 3.05 -22.17
N VAL A 59 -6.22 2.89 -21.32
CA VAL A 59 -6.49 1.65 -20.60
C VAL A 59 -6.87 0.53 -21.56
N ALA A 60 -7.74 0.80 -22.55
CA ALA A 60 -8.12 -0.17 -23.58
C ALA A 60 -6.92 -0.62 -24.40
N ARG A 61 -6.02 0.28 -24.82
CA ARG A 61 -4.77 -0.08 -25.50
C ARG A 61 -3.91 -1.01 -24.65
N GLY A 62 -3.84 -0.77 -23.33
CA GLY A 62 -3.09 -1.61 -22.38
C GLY A 62 -3.70 -3.00 -22.25
N ALA A 63 -5.01 -3.08 -22.12
CA ALA A 63 -5.74 -4.34 -21.97
C ALA A 63 -5.83 -5.17 -23.26
N ALA A 64 -5.68 -4.55 -24.44
CA ALA A 64 -5.78 -5.23 -25.73
C ALA A 64 -4.78 -6.39 -25.82
N GLY A 65 -5.31 -7.61 -26.04
CA GLY A 65 -4.52 -8.84 -26.12
C GLY A 65 -3.82 -9.26 -24.81
N ALA A 66 -4.13 -8.64 -23.70
CA ALA A 66 -3.65 -9.09 -22.40
C ALA A 66 -4.44 -10.34 -21.96
N ARG A 67 -3.71 -11.37 -21.55
CA ARG A 67 -4.32 -12.54 -20.91
C ARG A 67 -4.74 -12.24 -19.48
N TYR A 68 -3.93 -11.46 -18.78
CA TYR A 68 -4.16 -11.10 -17.38
C TYR A 68 -4.05 -9.59 -17.15
N VAL A 69 -4.80 -9.09 -16.18
CA VAL A 69 -4.74 -7.70 -15.73
C VAL A 69 -4.39 -7.64 -14.24
N PHE A 70 -3.45 -6.77 -13.87
CA PHE A 70 -3.15 -6.40 -12.49
C PHE A 70 -3.47 -4.93 -12.29
N HIS A 71 -4.53 -4.64 -11.55
CA HIS A 71 -4.88 -3.26 -11.22
C HIS A 71 -4.32 -2.89 -9.85
N VAL A 72 -3.13 -2.30 -9.86
CA VAL A 72 -2.41 -1.90 -8.64
C VAL A 72 -2.44 -0.38 -8.42
N ALA A 73 -2.78 0.38 -9.46
CA ALA A 73 -2.87 1.83 -9.37
C ALA A 73 -3.93 2.29 -8.36
N ALA A 74 -3.55 3.23 -7.51
CA ALA A 74 -4.47 3.96 -6.64
C ALA A 74 -3.86 5.30 -6.26
N ASP A 75 -4.72 6.30 -5.98
CA ASP A 75 -4.33 7.50 -5.27
C ASP A 75 -4.36 7.19 -3.77
N TYR A 76 -3.19 7.03 -3.18
CA TYR A 76 -3.01 6.62 -1.77
C TYR A 76 -2.71 7.79 -0.83
N ARG A 77 -2.88 9.04 -1.30
CA ARG A 77 -2.73 10.23 -0.46
C ARG A 77 -3.70 10.17 0.72
N LEU A 78 -3.19 10.36 1.93
CA LEU A 78 -4.03 10.45 3.12
C LEU A 78 -4.63 11.85 3.30
N TRP A 79 -4.10 12.81 2.58
CA TRP A 79 -4.56 14.21 2.59
C TRP A 79 -4.48 14.82 1.19
N ALA A 80 -5.48 15.60 0.83
CA ALA A 80 -5.49 16.44 -0.36
C ALA A 80 -6.31 17.72 -0.06
N PRO A 81 -6.05 18.85 -0.75
CA PRO A 81 -6.89 20.06 -0.62
C PRO A 81 -8.37 19.79 -0.94
N ASP A 82 -8.65 18.99 -1.96
CA ASP A 82 -9.97 18.43 -2.26
C ASP A 82 -9.98 16.91 -2.01
N PRO A 83 -10.48 16.44 -0.86
CA PRO A 83 -10.55 15.01 -0.56
C PRO A 83 -11.42 14.21 -1.56
N ALA A 84 -12.42 14.83 -2.18
CA ALA A 84 -13.28 14.19 -3.15
C ALA A 84 -12.52 13.80 -4.43
N GLU A 85 -11.42 14.50 -4.75
CA GLU A 85 -10.54 14.15 -5.86
C GLU A 85 -9.97 12.71 -5.69
N ILE A 86 -9.55 12.33 -4.47
CA ILE A 86 -9.03 11.00 -4.19
C ILE A 86 -10.11 9.94 -4.46
N ILE A 87 -11.35 10.22 -4.03
CA ILE A 87 -12.48 9.31 -4.23
C ILE A 87 -12.76 9.16 -5.72
N ARG A 88 -12.90 10.29 -6.44
CA ARG A 88 -13.14 10.26 -7.90
C ARG A 88 -12.03 9.52 -8.64
N ASN A 89 -10.77 9.83 -8.37
CA ASN A 89 -9.63 9.22 -9.04
C ASN A 89 -9.65 7.70 -8.88
N ASN A 90 -9.88 7.20 -7.68
CA ASN A 90 -9.86 5.77 -7.41
C ASN A 90 -11.10 5.05 -7.95
N THR A 91 -12.28 5.64 -7.85
CA THR A 91 -13.51 4.99 -8.32
C THR A 91 -13.64 5.00 -9.84
N GLU A 92 -13.42 6.15 -10.49
CA GLU A 92 -13.50 6.28 -11.96
C GLU A 92 -12.37 5.51 -12.65
N GLY A 93 -11.14 5.64 -12.14
CA GLY A 93 -10.01 4.90 -12.69
C GLY A 93 -10.18 3.38 -12.56
N THR A 94 -10.65 2.92 -11.40
CA THR A 94 -10.97 1.50 -11.23
C THR A 94 -12.04 1.06 -12.22
N ARG A 95 -13.16 1.82 -12.34
CA ARG A 95 -14.22 1.49 -13.31
C ARG A 95 -13.71 1.35 -14.73
N ALA A 96 -12.85 2.27 -15.19
CA ALA A 96 -12.29 2.22 -16.53
C ALA A 96 -11.43 0.97 -16.75
N VAL A 97 -10.60 0.59 -15.76
CA VAL A 97 -9.75 -0.61 -15.87
C VAL A 97 -10.58 -1.89 -15.85
N LEU A 98 -11.62 -1.96 -14.98
CA LEU A 98 -12.52 -3.13 -14.93
C LEU A 98 -13.27 -3.32 -16.25
N ARG A 99 -13.78 -2.23 -16.81
CA ARG A 99 -14.48 -2.25 -18.11
C ARG A 99 -13.56 -2.73 -19.22
N ALA A 100 -12.36 -2.18 -19.32
CA ALA A 100 -11.38 -2.60 -20.32
C ALA A 100 -10.97 -4.08 -20.17
N ALA A 101 -10.89 -4.59 -18.94
CA ALA A 101 -10.62 -6.00 -18.70
C ALA A 101 -11.75 -6.91 -19.20
N LEU A 102 -13.01 -6.51 -18.98
CA LEU A 102 -14.19 -7.22 -19.52
C LEU A 102 -14.22 -7.17 -21.05
N ASP A 103 -14.06 -5.98 -21.63
CA ASP A 103 -14.11 -5.79 -23.09
C ASP A 103 -12.99 -6.56 -23.81
N ALA A 104 -11.81 -6.64 -23.19
CA ALA A 104 -10.68 -7.44 -23.68
C ALA A 104 -10.82 -8.94 -23.40
N LYS A 105 -11.87 -9.37 -22.70
CA LYS A 105 -12.14 -10.77 -22.31
C LYS A 105 -10.94 -11.43 -21.65
N VAL A 106 -10.30 -10.73 -20.71
CA VAL A 106 -9.14 -11.27 -20.01
C VAL A 106 -9.51 -12.55 -19.26
N GLU A 107 -8.60 -13.51 -19.20
CA GLU A 107 -8.84 -14.78 -18.50
C GLU A 107 -8.96 -14.57 -16.99
N ARG A 108 -8.18 -13.65 -16.44
CA ARG A 108 -8.21 -13.32 -15.00
C ARG A 108 -7.65 -11.93 -14.73
N MET A 109 -8.20 -11.32 -13.67
CA MET A 109 -7.73 -10.05 -13.15
C MET A 109 -7.39 -10.17 -11.66
N VAL A 110 -6.32 -9.51 -11.21
CA VAL A 110 -6.01 -9.31 -9.79
C VAL A 110 -6.18 -7.84 -9.45
N TYR A 111 -7.13 -7.55 -8.59
CA TYR A 111 -7.39 -6.20 -8.09
C TYR A 111 -6.70 -5.98 -6.75
N THR A 112 -5.86 -4.97 -6.67
CA THR A 112 -5.19 -4.57 -5.42
C THR A 112 -6.08 -3.64 -4.63
N SER A 113 -6.74 -4.19 -3.64
CA SER A 113 -7.47 -3.44 -2.62
C SER A 113 -6.54 -3.03 -1.47
N SER A 114 -6.98 -3.11 -0.25
CA SER A 114 -6.22 -2.83 0.97
C SER A 114 -6.95 -3.39 2.18
N VAL A 115 -6.27 -3.68 3.27
CA VAL A 115 -6.92 -3.92 4.56
C VAL A 115 -7.74 -2.70 5.05
N ALA A 116 -7.58 -1.54 4.42
CA ALA A 116 -8.44 -0.38 4.66
C ALA A 116 -9.93 -0.63 4.36
N THR A 117 -10.25 -1.66 3.55
CA THR A 117 -11.62 -2.09 3.21
C THR A 117 -12.17 -3.14 4.18
N LEU A 118 -11.42 -3.46 5.23
CA LEU A 118 -11.79 -4.45 6.24
C LEU A 118 -11.79 -3.80 7.62
N ALA A 119 -12.75 -4.21 8.47
CA ALA A 119 -12.79 -3.75 9.84
C ALA A 119 -11.74 -4.50 10.68
N PRO A 120 -11.03 -3.80 11.59
CA PRO A 120 -10.18 -4.46 12.57
C PRO A 120 -10.96 -5.48 13.41
N GLY A 121 -10.26 -6.46 13.95
CA GLY A 121 -10.87 -7.44 14.85
C GLY A 121 -11.42 -6.81 16.13
N ALA A 122 -12.39 -7.44 16.74
CA ALA A 122 -12.93 -7.00 18.02
C ALA A 122 -12.01 -7.40 19.18
N GLY A 123 -11.95 -6.56 20.23
CA GLY A 123 -11.20 -6.89 21.45
C GLY A 123 -9.70 -7.09 21.26
N GLY A 124 -9.09 -6.49 20.24
CA GLY A 124 -7.67 -6.62 19.94
C GLY A 124 -7.28 -7.87 19.13
N ALA A 125 -8.24 -8.74 18.79
CA ALA A 125 -8.00 -9.84 17.88
C ALA A 125 -7.68 -9.33 16.46
N PRO A 126 -6.85 -10.02 15.65
CA PRO A 126 -6.64 -9.66 14.26
C PRO A 126 -7.94 -9.73 13.44
N GLY A 127 -8.16 -8.72 12.57
CA GLY A 127 -9.24 -8.75 11.58
C GLY A 127 -8.95 -9.73 10.45
N ASP A 128 -10.01 -10.17 9.76
CA ASP A 128 -9.94 -11.07 8.61
C ASP A 128 -10.86 -10.60 7.48
N GLU A 129 -10.96 -11.38 6.40
CA GLU A 129 -11.73 -11.08 5.21
C GLU A 129 -13.26 -11.12 5.42
N SER A 130 -13.74 -11.68 6.52
CA SER A 130 -15.18 -11.82 6.82
C SER A 130 -15.85 -10.53 7.26
N ARG A 131 -15.08 -9.50 7.56
CA ARG A 131 -15.56 -8.23 8.13
C ARG A 131 -15.31 -7.04 7.20
N PRO A 132 -16.08 -6.89 6.11
CA PRO A 132 -15.93 -5.74 5.21
C PRO A 132 -16.22 -4.43 5.98
N GLN A 133 -15.42 -3.41 5.70
CA GLN A 133 -15.58 -2.08 6.25
C GLN A 133 -16.84 -1.41 5.70
N ARG A 134 -17.59 -0.78 6.57
CA ARG A 134 -18.73 0.04 6.18
C ARG A 134 -18.22 1.39 5.65
N GLU A 135 -18.89 1.91 4.62
CA GLU A 135 -18.52 3.18 4.00
C GLU A 135 -18.61 4.36 4.98
N ASP A 136 -19.70 4.40 5.76
CA ASP A 136 -19.96 5.42 6.77
C ASP A 136 -18.97 5.41 7.95
N LEU A 137 -18.22 4.33 8.12
CA LEU A 137 -17.18 4.18 9.13
C LEU A 137 -15.76 4.29 8.56
N ALA A 138 -15.62 4.46 7.24
CA ALA A 138 -14.32 4.60 6.60
C ALA A 138 -13.72 5.99 6.88
N ILE A 139 -12.63 6.02 7.66
CA ILE A 139 -11.99 7.27 8.07
C ILE A 139 -11.12 7.80 6.94
N GLY A 140 -11.45 9.01 6.46
CA GLY A 140 -10.70 9.74 5.44
C GLY A 140 -10.98 9.30 4.00
N ALA A 141 -10.65 10.17 3.04
CA ALA A 141 -10.97 9.99 1.64
C ALA A 141 -10.32 8.74 1.02
N TYR A 142 -9.11 8.41 1.44
CA TYR A 142 -8.42 7.22 0.94
C TYR A 142 -9.17 5.93 1.31
N LYS A 143 -9.51 5.70 2.60
CA LYS A 143 -10.24 4.49 2.99
C LYS A 143 -11.61 4.43 2.34
N CYS A 144 -12.34 5.54 2.31
CA CYS A 144 -13.62 5.64 1.64
C CYS A 144 -13.50 5.25 0.14
N SER A 145 -12.53 5.80 -0.57
CA SER A 145 -12.28 5.49 -1.98
C SER A 145 -11.98 4.01 -2.23
N LYS A 146 -11.21 3.36 -1.32
CA LYS A 146 -10.91 1.92 -1.44
C LYS A 146 -12.13 1.05 -1.18
N VAL A 147 -12.97 1.41 -0.21
CA VAL A 147 -14.25 0.72 0.05
C VAL A 147 -15.17 0.81 -1.17
N LEU A 148 -15.35 1.99 -1.74
CA LEU A 148 -16.19 2.20 -2.92
C LEU A 148 -15.64 1.44 -4.15
N ALA A 149 -14.34 1.51 -4.39
CA ALA A 149 -13.72 0.81 -5.51
C ALA A 149 -13.81 -0.71 -5.37
N GLU A 150 -13.61 -1.26 -4.16
CA GLU A 150 -13.74 -2.72 -3.95
C GLU A 150 -15.20 -3.19 -4.12
N ARG A 151 -16.17 -2.41 -3.65
CA ARG A 151 -17.59 -2.70 -3.90
C ARG A 151 -17.92 -2.71 -5.39
N LEU A 152 -17.36 -1.77 -6.16
CA LEU A 152 -17.51 -1.77 -7.61
C LEU A 152 -16.95 -3.04 -8.24
N VAL A 153 -15.77 -3.50 -7.82
CA VAL A 153 -15.19 -4.77 -8.30
C VAL A 153 -16.13 -5.93 -8.01
N LEU A 154 -16.64 -6.03 -6.79
CA LEU A 154 -17.55 -7.11 -6.39
C LEU A 154 -18.88 -7.09 -7.14
N ALA A 155 -19.45 -5.91 -7.36
CA ALA A 155 -20.66 -5.74 -8.17
C ALA A 155 -20.41 -6.22 -9.62
N MET A 156 -19.32 -5.81 -10.27
CA MET A 156 -19.01 -6.24 -11.61
C MET A 156 -18.66 -7.74 -11.70
N VAL A 157 -18.12 -8.34 -10.64
CA VAL A 157 -17.96 -9.81 -10.56
C VAL A 157 -19.33 -10.49 -10.54
N ALA A 158 -20.25 -10.01 -9.71
CA ALA A 158 -21.56 -10.62 -9.54
C ALA A 158 -22.49 -10.41 -10.74
N ASP A 159 -22.53 -9.18 -11.28
CA ASP A 159 -23.52 -8.77 -12.27
C ASP A 159 -23.04 -8.95 -13.70
N GLU A 160 -21.74 -8.86 -13.95
CA GLU A 160 -21.16 -8.84 -15.30
C GLU A 160 -20.13 -9.97 -15.55
N GLY A 161 -19.88 -10.81 -14.54
CA GLY A 161 -18.96 -11.94 -14.67
C GLY A 161 -17.48 -11.54 -14.78
N LEU A 162 -17.07 -10.37 -14.23
CA LEU A 162 -15.67 -9.96 -14.21
C LEU A 162 -14.80 -11.02 -13.51
N PRO A 163 -13.77 -11.58 -14.15
CA PRO A 163 -12.97 -12.65 -13.56
C PRO A 163 -11.91 -12.12 -12.59
N ALA A 164 -12.35 -11.35 -11.58
CA ALA A 164 -11.46 -10.68 -10.63
C ALA A 164 -11.27 -11.44 -9.32
N VAL A 165 -10.01 -11.50 -8.88
CA VAL A 165 -9.59 -11.89 -7.53
C VAL A 165 -9.10 -10.64 -6.80
N ILE A 166 -9.47 -10.50 -5.53
CA ILE A 166 -9.13 -9.32 -4.74
C ILE A 166 -8.00 -9.66 -3.77
N VAL A 167 -6.96 -8.84 -3.74
CA VAL A 167 -5.93 -8.92 -2.72
C VAL A 167 -5.95 -7.66 -1.85
N ASN A 168 -5.81 -7.83 -0.54
CA ASN A 168 -5.83 -6.77 0.45
C ASN A 168 -4.47 -6.70 1.15
N PRO A 169 -3.46 -6.04 0.55
CA PRO A 169 -2.21 -5.80 1.25
C PRO A 169 -2.44 -5.05 2.56
N SER A 170 -1.69 -5.42 3.60
CA SER A 170 -1.72 -4.72 4.87
C SER A 170 -0.87 -3.44 4.80
N THR A 171 0.28 -3.41 5.44
CA THR A 171 1.20 -2.27 5.39
C THR A 171 2.54 -2.71 4.79
N PRO A 172 2.70 -2.61 3.46
CA PRO A 172 3.93 -2.99 2.80
C PRO A 172 5.09 -2.08 3.22
N ILE A 173 6.25 -2.68 3.49
CA ILE A 173 7.54 -2.02 3.68
C ILE A 173 8.61 -2.74 2.87
N GLY A 174 9.71 -2.06 2.54
CA GLY A 174 10.79 -2.66 1.77
C GLY A 174 11.39 -1.73 0.74
N PRO A 175 12.23 -2.25 -0.18
CA PRO A 175 12.86 -1.48 -1.24
C PRO A 175 11.86 -1.03 -2.30
N GLY A 176 12.12 0.13 -2.92
CA GLY A 176 11.28 0.68 -3.98
C GLY A 176 10.29 1.76 -3.52
N ASP A 177 10.23 2.10 -2.24
CA ASP A 177 9.41 3.21 -1.73
C ASP A 177 10.08 4.58 -1.99
N VAL A 178 10.27 4.91 -3.28
CA VAL A 178 11.00 6.12 -3.75
C VAL A 178 10.33 7.45 -3.38
N ARG A 179 9.02 7.44 -3.20
CA ARG A 179 8.26 8.53 -2.57
C ARG A 179 7.70 7.98 -1.28
N PRO A 180 8.44 8.13 -0.17
CA PRO A 180 8.11 7.40 1.03
C PRO A 180 6.61 7.48 1.36
N THR A 181 5.99 6.30 1.42
CA THR A 181 4.62 6.14 1.92
C THR A 181 4.53 6.69 3.35
N PRO A 182 3.35 6.90 3.93
CA PRO A 182 3.25 7.30 5.33
C PRO A 182 4.08 6.41 6.28
N THR A 183 4.08 5.09 6.05
CA THR A 183 4.90 4.15 6.83
C THR A 183 6.38 4.27 6.49
N GLY A 184 6.73 4.42 5.20
CA GLY A 184 8.12 4.68 4.79
C GLY A 184 8.67 5.97 5.41
N ARG A 185 7.88 7.04 5.47
CA ARG A 185 8.26 8.29 6.17
C ARG A 185 8.52 8.06 7.65
N MET A 186 7.63 7.32 8.32
CA MET A 186 7.80 6.93 9.72
C MET A 186 9.13 6.18 9.93
N ILE A 187 9.47 5.22 9.07
CA ILE A 187 10.74 4.49 9.13
C ILE A 187 11.92 5.44 8.94
N VAL A 188 11.88 6.33 7.94
CA VAL A 188 12.94 7.33 7.69
C VAL A 188 13.13 8.26 8.88
N GLU A 189 12.05 8.78 9.47
CA GLU A 189 12.10 9.67 10.64
C GLU A 189 12.64 8.94 11.88
N ALA A 190 12.17 7.73 12.15
CA ALA A 190 12.64 6.89 13.24
C ALA A 190 14.12 6.54 13.08
N ALA A 191 14.52 6.06 11.90
CA ALA A 191 15.92 5.73 11.59
C ALA A 191 16.85 6.95 11.65
N SER A 192 16.33 8.14 11.34
CA SER A 192 17.07 9.41 11.48
C SER A 192 17.10 9.96 12.91
N GLY A 193 16.40 9.31 13.87
CA GLY A 193 16.34 9.76 15.27
C GLY A 193 15.45 11.00 15.49
N ARG A 194 14.51 11.27 14.60
CA ARG A 194 13.61 12.42 14.64
C ARG A 194 12.23 12.10 15.23
N MET A 195 12.05 10.90 15.81
CA MET A 195 10.82 10.52 16.52
C MET A 195 11.08 10.35 18.03
N PRO A 196 11.02 11.44 18.83
CA PRO A 196 11.27 11.36 20.26
C PRO A 196 10.11 10.75 21.05
N ALA A 197 8.91 10.75 20.48
CA ALA A 197 7.67 10.29 21.10
C ALA A 197 6.72 9.70 20.07
N PHE A 198 5.74 8.91 20.52
CA PHE A 198 4.76 8.26 19.67
C PHE A 198 3.39 8.15 20.37
N VAL A 199 2.34 7.93 19.58
CA VAL A 199 1.01 7.56 20.08
C VAL A 199 0.84 6.05 20.07
N ASP A 200 -0.02 5.52 20.93
CA ASP A 200 -0.35 4.10 20.93
C ASP A 200 -1.20 3.74 19.71
N THR A 201 -0.64 2.88 18.90
CA THR A 201 -1.28 2.27 17.73
C THR A 201 -0.49 1.04 17.30
N GLY A 202 -0.96 0.32 16.28
CA GLY A 202 -0.26 -0.85 15.74
C GLY A 202 -0.61 -1.09 14.28
N LEU A 203 0.28 -1.75 13.58
CA LEU A 203 0.15 -2.06 12.16
C LEU A 203 0.49 -3.54 11.91
N ASN A 204 -0.12 -4.10 10.89
CA ASN A 204 0.34 -5.36 10.31
C ASN A 204 1.34 -5.04 9.21
N LEU A 205 2.62 -5.38 9.39
CA LEU A 205 3.69 -5.09 8.44
C LEU A 205 3.98 -6.31 7.57
N VAL A 206 4.29 -6.09 6.29
CA VAL A 206 4.63 -7.13 5.33
C VAL A 206 5.69 -6.65 4.35
N HIS A 207 6.57 -7.55 3.89
CA HIS A 207 7.54 -7.20 2.85
C HIS A 207 6.86 -6.97 1.50
N VAL A 208 7.24 -5.92 0.77
CA VAL A 208 6.66 -5.57 -0.53
C VAL A 208 6.78 -6.68 -1.58
N ASP A 209 7.88 -7.44 -1.58
CA ASP A 209 8.06 -8.56 -2.53
C ASP A 209 7.21 -9.77 -2.14
N ASP A 210 6.87 -9.95 -0.86
CA ASP A 210 5.91 -10.98 -0.45
C ASP A 210 4.49 -10.59 -0.89
N VAL A 211 4.16 -9.29 -0.82
CA VAL A 211 2.92 -8.77 -1.42
C VAL A 211 2.88 -9.07 -2.92
N ALA A 212 3.97 -8.81 -3.65
CA ALA A 212 4.06 -9.13 -5.07
C ALA A 212 3.88 -10.63 -5.34
N THR A 213 4.54 -11.48 -4.54
CA THR A 213 4.36 -12.96 -4.60
C THR A 213 2.90 -13.33 -4.35
N GLY A 214 2.25 -12.72 -3.35
CA GLY A 214 0.83 -12.91 -3.07
C GLY A 214 -0.09 -12.58 -4.25
N HIS A 215 0.23 -11.55 -5.04
CA HIS A 215 -0.50 -11.24 -6.26
C HIS A 215 -0.39 -12.35 -7.31
N LEU A 216 0.80 -12.92 -7.51
CA LEU A 216 1.01 -14.03 -8.44
C LEU A 216 0.31 -15.31 -7.96
N LEU A 217 0.30 -15.56 -6.67
CA LEU A 217 -0.43 -16.67 -6.07
C LEU A 217 -1.95 -16.49 -6.23
N ALA A 218 -2.45 -15.27 -6.03
CA ALA A 218 -3.86 -14.94 -6.24
C ALA A 218 -4.28 -15.13 -7.71
N LEU A 219 -3.41 -14.75 -8.68
CA LEU A 219 -3.64 -15.05 -10.09
C LEU A 219 -3.81 -16.55 -10.34
N ARG A 220 -2.96 -17.38 -9.73
CA ARG A 220 -2.89 -18.82 -10.00
C ARG A 220 -3.95 -19.65 -9.27
N ARG A 221 -4.25 -19.29 -8.01
CA ARG A 221 -5.03 -20.10 -7.06
C ARG A 221 -6.24 -19.38 -6.47
N GLY A 222 -6.32 -18.05 -6.59
CA GLY A 222 -7.40 -17.27 -6.03
C GLY A 222 -8.74 -17.62 -6.65
N ARG A 223 -9.80 -17.62 -5.83
CA ARG A 223 -11.18 -17.79 -6.33
C ARG A 223 -11.74 -16.44 -6.77
N ILE A 224 -12.44 -16.42 -7.88
CA ILE A 224 -13.09 -15.20 -8.40
C ILE A 224 -14.09 -14.67 -7.35
N GLY A 225 -14.05 -13.36 -7.14
CA GLY A 225 -14.88 -12.66 -6.15
C GLY A 225 -14.38 -12.74 -4.71
N GLU A 226 -13.34 -13.55 -4.43
CA GLU A 226 -12.80 -13.70 -3.08
C GLU A 226 -11.71 -12.68 -2.77
N ARG A 227 -11.63 -12.34 -1.47
CA ARG A 227 -10.60 -11.46 -0.88
C ARG A 227 -9.53 -12.29 -0.20
N TYR A 228 -8.29 -11.81 -0.27
CA TYR A 228 -7.13 -12.41 0.38
C TYR A 228 -6.24 -11.35 1.00
N ILE A 229 -6.14 -11.35 2.33
CA ILE A 229 -5.22 -10.45 3.04
C ILE A 229 -3.78 -10.92 2.79
N LEU A 230 -2.97 -9.99 2.28
CA LEU A 230 -1.53 -10.17 2.13
C LEU A 230 -0.82 -9.38 3.24
N GLY A 231 -0.74 -9.98 4.41
CA GLY A 231 -0.16 -9.39 5.61
C GLY A 231 0.97 -10.25 6.17
N GLY A 232 1.71 -9.67 7.12
CA GLY A 232 2.78 -10.35 7.85
C GLY A 232 2.54 -10.31 9.35
N GLU A 233 3.42 -9.62 10.10
CA GLU A 233 3.37 -9.57 11.55
C GLU A 233 2.59 -8.36 12.07
N ASN A 234 1.82 -8.58 13.13
CA ASN A 234 1.12 -7.54 13.86
C ASN A 234 2.06 -6.97 14.94
N LEU A 235 2.40 -5.71 14.82
CA LEU A 235 3.33 -5.02 15.72
C LEU A 235 2.73 -3.70 16.21
N THR A 236 2.89 -3.42 17.48
CA THR A 236 2.63 -2.09 18.05
C THR A 236 3.64 -1.08 17.49
N LEU A 237 3.29 0.19 17.48
CA LEU A 237 4.23 1.23 17.06
C LEU A 237 5.48 1.27 17.94
N ALA A 238 5.34 0.95 19.24
CA ALA A 238 6.50 0.81 20.14
C ALA A 238 7.48 -0.28 19.67
N GLU A 239 6.97 -1.46 19.31
CA GLU A 239 7.79 -2.57 18.79
C GLU A 239 8.43 -2.23 17.45
N ILE A 240 7.68 -1.58 16.54
CA ILE A 240 8.21 -1.09 15.26
C ILE A 240 9.37 -0.12 15.48
N LEU A 241 9.20 0.86 16.36
CA LEU A 241 10.23 1.85 16.67
C LEU A 241 11.44 1.24 17.38
N ALA A 242 11.22 0.24 18.25
CA ALA A 242 12.30 -0.51 18.89
C ALA A 242 13.10 -1.33 17.86
N MET A 243 12.43 -1.96 16.89
CA MET A 243 13.08 -2.68 15.79
C MET A 243 13.94 -1.74 14.93
N VAL A 244 13.40 -0.58 14.52
CA VAL A 244 14.17 0.43 13.77
C VAL A 244 15.38 0.90 14.57
N ALA A 245 15.19 1.21 15.87
CA ALA A 245 16.26 1.67 16.74
C ALA A 245 17.37 0.62 16.89
N GLY A 246 17.00 -0.65 17.07
CA GLY A 246 17.93 -1.78 17.13
C GLY A 246 18.78 -1.90 15.86
N LEU A 247 18.16 -1.85 14.66
CA LEU A 247 18.86 -1.88 13.36
C LEU A 247 19.78 -0.67 13.16
N MET A 248 19.46 0.46 13.78
CA MET A 248 20.27 1.69 13.72
C MET A 248 21.30 1.82 14.86
N GLY A 249 21.37 0.85 15.79
CA GLY A 249 22.24 0.94 16.96
C GLY A 249 21.89 2.10 17.89
N ARG A 250 20.61 2.45 18.04
CA ARG A 250 20.08 3.56 18.82
C ARG A 250 19.16 3.08 19.95
N ARG A 251 18.89 3.94 20.90
CA ARG A 251 17.84 3.70 21.91
C ARG A 251 16.46 4.00 21.30
N PRO A 252 15.46 3.13 21.52
CA PRO A 252 14.10 3.40 21.06
C PRO A 252 13.47 4.59 21.81
N PRO A 253 12.55 5.33 21.17
CA PRO A 253 11.76 6.33 21.87
C PRO A 253 10.89 5.65 22.94
N HIS A 254 10.80 6.27 24.10
CA HIS A 254 10.06 5.74 25.25
C HIS A 254 8.88 6.61 25.69
N ILE A 255 8.74 7.81 25.10
CA ILE A 255 7.68 8.74 25.45
C ILE A 255 6.42 8.39 24.66
N ARG A 256 5.42 7.84 25.36
CA ARG A 256 4.10 7.58 24.79
C ARG A 256 3.19 8.77 25.07
N LEU A 257 2.69 9.42 24.01
CA LEU A 257 1.79 10.55 24.12
C LEU A 257 0.33 10.10 24.08
N PRO A 258 -0.53 10.63 24.97
CA PRO A 258 -1.98 10.47 24.81
C PRO A 258 -2.43 11.12 23.51
N ARG A 259 -3.33 10.46 22.76
CA ARG A 259 -3.88 11.02 21.49
C ARG A 259 -4.47 12.41 21.67
N ALA A 260 -5.14 12.65 22.80
CA ALA A 260 -5.74 13.95 23.11
C ALA A 260 -4.69 15.08 23.16
N ALA A 261 -3.46 14.80 23.60
CA ALA A 261 -2.38 15.77 23.63
C ALA A 261 -1.85 16.12 22.21
N VAL A 262 -2.02 15.24 21.24
CA VAL A 262 -1.57 15.45 19.85
C VAL A 262 -2.65 16.11 18.99
N LEU A 263 -3.92 16.09 19.39
CA LEU A 263 -5.03 16.68 18.65
C LEU A 263 -4.83 18.17 18.30
N PRO A 264 -4.44 19.07 19.23
CA PRO A 264 -4.21 20.48 18.91
C PRO A 264 -3.13 20.66 17.83
N VAL A 265 -2.08 19.84 17.88
CA VAL A 265 -0.98 19.85 16.91
C VAL A 265 -1.48 19.44 15.52
N ALA A 266 -2.34 18.42 15.44
CA ALA A 266 -2.93 17.99 14.17
C ALA A 266 -3.86 19.06 13.58
N TYR A 267 -4.69 19.73 14.39
CA TYR A 267 -5.52 20.85 13.92
C TYR A 267 -4.67 21.99 13.36
N ALA A 268 -3.61 22.38 14.07
CA ALA A 268 -2.70 23.43 13.61
C ALA A 268 -1.97 23.00 12.32
N ALA A 269 -1.49 21.77 12.23
CA ALA A 269 -0.80 21.25 11.05
C ALA A 269 -1.72 21.22 9.82
N GLU A 270 -2.97 20.78 9.97
CA GLU A 270 -3.95 20.82 8.86
C GLU A 270 -4.36 22.24 8.49
N GLY A 271 -4.48 23.16 9.45
CA GLY A 271 -4.72 24.59 9.18
C GLY A 271 -3.61 25.18 8.31
N ILE A 272 -2.34 24.93 8.65
CA ILE A 272 -1.19 25.35 7.85
C ILE A 272 -1.20 24.66 6.47
N ALA A 273 -1.51 23.36 6.42
CA ALA A 273 -1.57 22.59 5.18
C ALA A 273 -2.61 23.17 4.18
N ARG A 274 -3.77 23.60 4.67
CA ARG A 274 -4.81 24.24 3.82
C ARG A 274 -4.34 25.54 3.20
N VAL A 275 -3.52 26.32 3.90
CA VAL A 275 -2.97 27.59 3.39
C VAL A 275 -1.78 27.34 2.46
N THR A 276 -0.91 26.39 2.80
CA THR A 276 0.34 26.15 2.06
C THR A 276 0.21 25.15 0.92
N GLY A 277 -0.87 24.36 0.87
CA GLY A 277 -1.05 23.24 -0.07
C GLY A 277 -0.11 22.05 0.18
N ARG A 278 0.66 22.07 1.29
CA ARG A 278 1.61 20.99 1.63
C ARG A 278 0.98 19.99 2.57
N GLU A 279 1.27 18.71 2.35
CA GLU A 279 0.78 17.63 3.21
C GLU A 279 1.29 17.83 4.65
N PRO A 280 0.38 17.79 5.66
CA PRO A 280 0.77 17.94 7.06
C PRO A 280 1.54 16.70 7.55
N PHE A 281 2.45 16.91 8.51
CA PHE A 281 3.24 15.83 9.11
C PHE A 281 2.41 14.91 10.03
N VAL A 282 1.28 15.43 10.56
CA VAL A 282 0.27 14.67 11.30
C VAL A 282 -1.12 15.14 10.85
N THR A 283 -2.03 14.20 10.58
CA THR A 283 -3.39 14.46 10.15
C THR A 283 -4.40 14.08 11.24
N LEU A 284 -5.56 14.74 11.26
CA LEU A 284 -6.67 14.36 12.14
C LEU A 284 -7.14 12.93 11.84
N ASP A 285 -7.22 12.56 10.56
CA ASP A 285 -7.61 11.22 10.16
C ASP A 285 -6.56 10.17 10.59
N GLY A 286 -5.27 10.50 10.53
CA GLY A 286 -4.20 9.67 11.06
C GLY A 286 -4.37 9.41 12.56
N LEU A 287 -4.70 10.44 13.36
CA LEU A 287 -4.96 10.28 14.79
C LEU A 287 -6.27 9.53 15.09
N ARG A 288 -7.31 9.68 14.25
CA ARG A 288 -8.56 8.91 14.37
C ARG A 288 -8.29 7.44 14.09
N MET A 289 -7.52 7.14 13.03
CA MET A 289 -7.10 5.77 12.68
C MET A 289 -6.22 5.13 13.76
N ALA A 290 -5.39 5.91 14.45
CA ALA A 290 -4.55 5.44 15.55
C ALA A 290 -5.36 5.04 16.82
N LYS A 291 -6.70 5.14 16.79
CA LYS A 291 -7.56 4.63 17.86
C LYS A 291 -7.50 3.11 17.95
N ASP A 292 -7.43 2.45 16.83
CA ASP A 292 -7.47 1.00 16.74
C ASP A 292 -6.11 0.47 16.27
N HIS A 293 -5.72 -0.71 16.74
CA HIS A 293 -4.62 -1.45 16.17
C HIS A 293 -5.08 -2.07 14.84
N MET A 294 -4.40 -1.73 13.76
CA MET A 294 -4.66 -2.28 12.43
C MET A 294 -4.01 -3.67 12.30
N PHE A 295 -4.47 -4.60 13.13
CA PHE A 295 -4.01 -5.97 13.18
C PHE A 295 -4.88 -6.85 12.31
N PHE A 296 -4.25 -7.67 11.47
CA PHE A 296 -4.93 -8.54 10.52
C PHE A 296 -4.26 -9.91 10.48
N THR A 297 -4.99 -10.91 9.96
CA THR A 297 -4.46 -12.26 9.75
C THR A 297 -4.51 -12.63 8.27
N SER A 298 -3.46 -13.29 7.79
CA SER A 298 -3.36 -13.84 6.43
C SER A 298 -3.71 -15.34 6.38
N ALA A 299 -4.38 -15.87 7.40
CA ALA A 299 -4.65 -17.30 7.52
C ALA A 299 -5.39 -17.88 6.30
N LYS A 300 -6.32 -17.12 5.70
CA LYS A 300 -7.01 -17.51 4.47
C LYS A 300 -6.07 -17.57 3.27
N ALA A 301 -5.24 -16.54 3.07
CA ALA A 301 -4.26 -16.51 2.00
C ALA A 301 -3.21 -17.63 2.16
N ALA A 302 -2.77 -17.92 3.38
CA ALA A 302 -1.87 -19.04 3.67
C ALA A 302 -2.50 -20.39 3.28
N ARG A 303 -3.72 -20.65 3.71
CA ARG A 303 -4.45 -21.90 3.45
C ARG A 303 -4.80 -22.10 1.98
N GLU A 304 -5.32 -21.07 1.31
CA GLU A 304 -5.91 -21.20 -0.02
C GLU A 304 -4.92 -20.87 -1.14
N LEU A 305 -4.01 -19.95 -0.92
CA LEU A 305 -3.02 -19.54 -1.92
C LEU A 305 -1.63 -20.15 -1.67
N GLY A 306 -1.34 -20.60 -0.45
CA GLY A 306 0.01 -20.97 -0.02
C GLY A 306 0.88 -19.72 0.24
N PHE A 307 0.26 -18.59 0.59
CA PHE A 307 0.97 -17.36 0.93
C PHE A 307 1.74 -17.50 2.24
N ALA A 308 3.00 -17.08 2.23
CA ALA A 308 3.83 -16.99 3.42
C ALA A 308 4.63 -15.68 3.37
N ALA A 309 4.54 -14.89 4.42
CA ALA A 309 5.34 -13.69 4.57
C ALA A 309 6.65 -14.02 5.30
N ARG A 310 7.74 -13.38 4.88
CA ARG A 310 9.01 -13.43 5.61
C ARG A 310 8.94 -12.63 6.92
N PRO A 311 9.87 -12.85 7.87
CA PRO A 311 9.93 -12.06 9.11
C PRO A 311 10.04 -10.56 8.83
N VAL A 312 9.28 -9.75 9.56
CA VAL A 312 9.25 -8.27 9.38
C VAL A 312 10.61 -7.64 9.64
N LEU A 313 11.45 -8.25 10.49
CA LEU A 313 12.82 -7.74 10.70
C LEU A 313 13.62 -7.67 9.39
N ALA A 314 13.48 -8.66 8.50
CA ALA A 314 14.12 -8.65 7.18
C ALA A 314 13.54 -7.52 6.31
N ALA A 315 12.20 -7.38 6.28
CA ALA A 315 11.54 -6.29 5.54
C ALA A 315 11.98 -4.90 6.02
N MET A 316 12.13 -4.74 7.33
CA MET A 316 12.59 -3.48 7.95
C MET A 316 14.05 -3.18 7.61
N ALA A 317 14.92 -4.20 7.65
CA ALA A 317 16.33 -4.06 7.28
C ALA A 317 16.48 -3.64 5.81
N ASP A 318 15.72 -4.28 4.90
CA ASP A 318 15.73 -3.96 3.47
C ASP A 318 15.19 -2.54 3.19
N ALA A 319 14.12 -2.12 3.89
CA ALA A 319 13.60 -0.76 3.81
C ALA A 319 14.62 0.28 4.26
N ILE A 320 15.29 0.06 5.39
CA ILE A 320 16.32 0.97 5.93
C ILE A 320 17.52 1.03 4.97
N ALA A 321 17.97 -0.11 4.46
CA ALA A 321 19.07 -0.17 3.49
C ALA A 321 18.73 0.63 2.22
N PHE A 322 17.52 0.47 1.69
CA PHE A 322 17.03 1.21 0.54
C PHE A 322 16.99 2.73 0.80
N PHE A 323 16.42 3.18 1.90
CA PHE A 323 16.34 4.59 2.24
C PHE A 323 17.72 5.21 2.52
N ARG A 324 18.63 4.43 3.12
CA ARG A 324 20.03 4.84 3.32
C ARG A 324 20.77 5.02 2.00
N ALA A 325 20.66 4.06 1.09
CA ALA A 325 21.28 4.13 -0.24
C ALA A 325 20.80 5.34 -1.05
N ARG A 326 19.57 5.81 -0.79
CA ARG A 326 19.00 7.00 -1.40
C ARG A 326 19.28 8.31 -0.65
N GLY A 327 20.08 8.28 0.41
CA GLY A 327 20.40 9.46 1.22
C GLY A 327 19.21 10.05 1.99
N MET A 328 18.14 9.29 2.16
CA MET A 328 16.93 9.75 2.88
C MET A 328 17.08 9.67 4.39
N ILE A 329 17.88 8.72 4.88
CA ILE A 329 18.22 8.60 6.30
C ILE A 329 19.44 9.46 6.57
N ARG A 330 19.28 10.49 7.41
CA ARG A 330 20.40 11.31 7.86
C ARG A 330 21.09 10.58 9.01
N GLU A 331 22.33 10.19 8.81
CA GLU A 331 23.18 9.73 9.92
C GLU A 331 23.46 10.92 10.81
N GLY A 332 22.78 11.00 11.94
CA GLY A 332 23.15 11.96 13.00
C GLY A 332 24.59 11.66 13.43
N ALA A 333 25.38 12.70 13.72
CA ALA A 333 26.74 12.55 14.23
C ALA A 333 26.76 11.44 15.30
N ARG A 334 27.61 10.41 15.11
CA ARG A 334 27.79 9.36 16.11
C ARG A 334 28.05 10.05 17.46
N PRO A 335 27.38 9.65 18.55
CA PRO A 335 27.77 10.16 19.84
C PRO A 335 29.27 9.86 20.00
N ARG A 336 30.06 10.90 20.29
CA ARG A 336 31.48 10.75 20.59
C ARG A 336 31.59 9.63 21.61
N ARG A 337 32.31 8.54 21.26
CA ARG A 337 32.74 7.58 22.27
C ARG A 337 33.47 8.41 23.34
N ILE A 338 32.89 8.50 24.51
CA ILE A 338 33.61 8.91 25.69
C ILE A 338 34.61 7.78 25.89
N ALA A 339 35.87 8.07 25.59
CA ALA A 339 36.96 7.15 25.91
C ALA A 339 36.98 6.94 27.44
N PRO A 340 37.38 5.74 27.92
CA PRO A 340 37.40 5.39 29.29
C PRO A 340 38.37 6.27 30.10
#